data_02c6dddb24eee006842da8e685e013ac
#
_entry.id   02c6dddb24eee006842da8e685e013ac
#
_cell.length_a   1.000
_cell.length_b   1.000
_cell.length_c   1.000
_cell.angle_alpha   90.00
_cell.angle_beta   90.00
_cell.angle_gamma   90.00
#
_symmetry.space_group_name_H-M   'P 1'
#
loop_
_entity.id
_entity.type
_entity.pdbx_description
1 polymer ?
#
loop_
_entity_poly.entity_id
_entity_poly.type
_entity_poly.pdbx_seq_one_letter_code
_entity_poly.pdbx_strand_id
1 'polypeptide(L)'
;MAPTTHSKLATVATVELTVKIANPVARLVRRAKSNFFWSFVFLDRPRRDAIFTAYAFARHSDDIVDDAPSLDVAQENLNEWRRELDACYTGSATHPITSALEETIARFPIPKTYFKRLIEGVEMDLTHDRYSSFEDLYGYCYRVASIVGLICIEIFGYRSPLTRDYAERLGIALQLTNILR
;
A
#
# COMPACT_ATOMS: atom_id res chain seq x y z
N MET A 1 28.18 19.15 -54.09
CA MET A 1 28.27 18.08 -53.06
C MET A 1 28.16 18.76 -51.73
N ALA A 2 26.98 18.72 -51.11
CA ALA A 2 26.72 19.30 -49.79
C ALA A 2 26.62 18.14 -48.76
N PRO A 3 27.22 18.24 -47.59
CA PRO A 3 27.04 17.22 -46.56
C PRO A 3 25.78 17.48 -45.75
N THR A 4 25.04 16.44 -45.62
CA THR A 4 23.80 16.28 -44.84
C THR A 4 24.00 16.59 -43.37
N THR A 5 23.16 17.49 -42.85
CA THR A 5 23.05 17.85 -41.45
C THR A 5 22.31 16.73 -40.70
N HIS A 6 23.03 15.98 -39.86
CA HIS A 6 22.41 15.05 -38.92
C HIS A 6 21.83 15.82 -37.75
N SER A 7 20.49 15.79 -37.65
CA SER A 7 19.71 16.19 -36.51
C SER A 7 20.18 15.45 -35.26
N LYS A 8 20.78 16.17 -34.31
CA LYS A 8 21.03 15.68 -32.95
C LYS A 8 19.69 15.70 -32.21
N LEU A 9 19.03 14.57 -32.18
CA LEU A 9 17.98 14.29 -31.20
C LEU A 9 18.59 14.38 -29.81
N ALA A 10 18.09 15.34 -29.05
CA ALA A 10 18.48 15.57 -27.67
C ALA A 10 18.16 14.30 -26.87
N THR A 11 19.20 13.66 -26.38
CA THR A 11 19.13 12.58 -25.39
C THR A 11 18.48 13.20 -24.13
N VAL A 12 17.26 12.80 -23.84
CA VAL A 12 16.62 13.09 -22.56
C VAL A 12 17.47 12.41 -21.51
N ALA A 13 18.25 13.20 -20.80
CA ALA A 13 19.05 12.75 -19.68
C ALA A 13 18.10 12.16 -18.64
N THR A 14 18.16 10.85 -18.50
CA THR A 14 17.52 10.14 -17.39
C THR A 14 18.19 10.65 -16.12
N VAL A 15 17.52 11.55 -15.43
CA VAL A 15 17.94 11.98 -14.09
C VAL A 15 17.76 10.77 -13.19
N GLU A 16 18.82 9.98 -13.03
CA GLU A 16 18.91 9.01 -11.96
C GLU A 16 18.97 9.79 -10.64
N LEU A 17 17.77 10.08 -10.11
CA LEU A 17 17.65 10.53 -8.73
C LEU A 17 18.07 9.37 -7.84
N THR A 18 19.35 9.31 -7.50
CA THR A 18 19.90 8.36 -6.51
C THR A 18 19.39 8.78 -5.14
N VAL A 19 18.12 8.53 -4.87
CA VAL A 19 17.58 8.61 -3.52
C VAL A 19 18.28 7.49 -2.74
N LYS A 20 19.21 7.86 -1.87
CA LYS A 20 19.79 6.94 -0.88
C LYS A 20 18.64 6.48 0.03
N ILE A 21 18.02 5.37 -0.36
CA ILE A 21 16.96 4.74 0.38
C ILE A 21 17.62 3.92 1.48
N ALA A 22 17.79 4.53 2.64
CA ALA A 22 18.35 3.86 3.82
C ALA A 22 17.36 2.85 4.43
N ASN A 23 16.06 2.91 4.04
CA ASN A 23 15.01 2.07 4.59
C ASN A 23 14.87 0.78 3.76
N PRO A 24 14.97 -0.44 4.35
CA PRO A 24 14.75 -1.72 3.67
C PRO A 24 13.37 -1.80 3.02
N VAL A 25 12.34 -1.19 3.61
CA VAL A 25 10.97 -1.13 3.09
C VAL A 25 10.89 -0.41 1.75
N ALA A 26 11.60 0.69 1.58
CA ALA A 26 11.61 1.43 0.31
C ALA A 26 12.28 0.64 -0.85
N ARG A 27 13.15 -0.33 -0.54
CA ARG A 27 13.69 -1.27 -1.53
C ARG A 27 12.65 -2.28 -2.01
N LEU A 28 11.78 -2.76 -1.12
CA LEU A 28 10.66 -3.64 -1.45
C LEU A 28 9.66 -2.93 -2.39
N VAL A 29 9.27 -1.72 -2.05
CA VAL A 29 8.35 -0.90 -2.86
C VAL A 29 8.90 -0.61 -4.26
N ARG A 30 10.20 -0.34 -4.39
CA ARG A 30 10.86 -0.09 -5.68
C ARG A 30 10.89 -1.34 -6.57
N ARG A 31 10.99 -2.54 -5.99
CA ARG A 31 10.95 -3.82 -6.73
C ARG A 31 9.56 -4.10 -7.32
N ALA A 32 8.51 -3.65 -6.67
CA ALA A 32 7.12 -3.92 -7.08
C ALA A 32 6.70 -3.20 -8.38
N LYS A 33 7.57 -2.39 -9.04
CA LYS A 33 7.33 -1.65 -10.30
C LYS A 33 5.98 -0.92 -10.35
N SER A 34 5.44 -0.53 -9.20
CA SER A 34 4.15 0.13 -9.09
C SER A 34 4.24 1.55 -9.66
N ASN A 35 3.27 1.93 -10.52
CA ASN A 35 3.10 3.31 -10.98
C ASN A 35 2.89 4.28 -9.81
N PHE A 36 2.41 3.80 -8.67
CA PHE A 36 2.25 4.57 -7.43
C PHE A 36 3.58 5.11 -6.89
N PHE A 37 4.70 4.41 -7.08
CA PHE A 37 6.00 4.85 -6.60
C PHE A 37 6.34 6.26 -7.10
N TRP A 38 6.15 6.52 -8.40
CA TRP A 38 6.46 7.82 -9.01
C TRP A 38 5.55 8.94 -8.54
N SER A 39 4.30 8.62 -8.18
CA SER A 39 3.34 9.61 -7.66
C SER A 39 3.76 10.16 -6.29
N PHE A 40 4.50 9.40 -5.51
CA PHE A 40 4.88 9.78 -4.15
C PHE A 40 6.31 10.33 -4.01
N VAL A 41 7.10 10.32 -5.09
CA VAL A 41 8.49 10.87 -5.07
C VAL A 41 8.52 12.35 -4.70
N PHE A 42 7.47 13.10 -5.04
CA PHE A 42 7.36 14.55 -4.77
C PHE A 42 6.92 14.89 -3.33
N LEU A 43 6.52 13.90 -2.54
CA LEU A 43 6.20 14.12 -1.13
C LEU A 43 7.46 14.42 -0.33
N ASP A 44 7.29 15.17 0.77
CA ASP A 44 8.33 15.28 1.77
C ASP A 44 8.73 13.90 2.31
N ARG A 45 9.95 13.79 2.79
CA ARG A 45 10.52 12.51 3.20
C ARG A 45 9.66 11.77 4.25
N PRO A 46 9.16 12.44 5.33
CA PRO A 46 8.35 11.74 6.32
C PRO A 46 7.07 11.13 5.76
N ARG A 47 6.31 11.88 4.95
CA ARG A 47 5.07 11.37 4.34
C ARG A 47 5.34 10.29 3.30
N ARG A 48 6.37 10.46 2.50
CA ARG A 48 6.78 9.46 1.52
C ARG A 48 7.17 8.15 2.18
N ASP A 49 7.99 8.18 3.24
CA ASP A 49 8.41 6.99 3.96
C ASP A 49 7.21 6.30 4.63
N ALA A 50 6.26 7.06 5.18
CA ALA A 50 5.02 6.55 5.75
C ALA A 50 4.13 5.85 4.71
N ILE A 51 3.94 6.44 3.52
CA ILE A 51 3.19 5.82 2.41
C ILE A 51 3.86 4.54 1.95
N PHE A 52 5.20 4.53 1.82
CA PHE A 52 5.92 3.32 1.43
C PHE A 52 5.79 2.21 2.46
N THR A 53 5.78 2.55 3.75
CA THR A 53 5.55 1.58 4.82
C THR A 53 4.14 1.01 4.76
N ALA A 54 3.12 1.86 4.61
CA ALA A 54 1.74 1.41 4.47
C ALA A 54 1.54 0.50 3.23
N TYR A 55 2.15 0.88 2.10
CA TYR A 55 2.14 0.06 0.89
C TYR A 55 2.84 -1.29 1.09
N ALA A 56 4.00 -1.29 1.75
CA ALA A 56 4.74 -2.53 2.02
C ALA A 56 3.94 -3.47 2.95
N PHE A 57 3.22 -2.91 3.93
CA PHE A 57 2.34 -3.68 4.78
C PHE A 57 1.19 -4.32 3.98
N ALA A 58 0.51 -3.54 3.12
CA ALA A 58 -0.55 -4.03 2.26
C ALA A 58 -0.04 -5.14 1.33
N ARG A 59 1.06 -4.87 0.60
CA ARG A 59 1.64 -5.85 -0.32
C ARG A 59 2.10 -7.13 0.37
N HIS A 60 2.71 -7.04 1.54
CA HIS A 60 3.10 -8.22 2.28
C HIS A 60 1.89 -9.02 2.77
N SER A 61 0.79 -8.35 3.13
CA SER A 61 -0.46 -9.03 3.45
C SER A 61 -1.02 -9.81 2.27
N ASP A 62 -0.98 -9.25 1.05
CA ASP A 62 -1.36 -9.94 -0.18
C ASP A 62 -0.43 -11.13 -0.45
N ASP A 63 0.90 -10.94 -0.37
CA ASP A 63 1.91 -11.98 -0.63
C ASP A 63 1.74 -13.19 0.34
N ILE A 64 1.28 -12.96 1.57
CA ILE A 64 0.98 -14.05 2.53
C ILE A 64 -0.08 -15.01 1.99
N VAL A 65 -1.07 -14.50 1.27
CA VAL A 65 -2.16 -15.30 0.69
C VAL A 65 -1.76 -15.86 -0.67
N ASP A 66 -1.20 -15.01 -1.54
CA ASP A 66 -0.85 -15.35 -2.92
C ASP A 66 0.24 -16.45 -3.00
N ASP A 67 1.23 -16.39 -2.11
CA ASP A 67 2.40 -17.29 -2.12
C ASP A 67 2.23 -18.52 -1.21
N ALA A 68 1.11 -18.65 -0.49
CA ALA A 68 0.92 -19.75 0.44
C ALA A 68 0.69 -21.10 -0.28
N PRO A 69 1.34 -22.18 0.15
CA PRO A 69 1.19 -23.50 -0.47
C PRO A 69 -0.18 -24.16 -0.18
N SER A 70 -0.91 -23.69 0.83
CA SER A 70 -2.25 -24.17 1.21
C SER A 70 -3.01 -23.13 2.01
N LEU A 71 -4.34 -23.30 2.10
CA LEU A 71 -5.23 -22.42 2.89
C LEU A 71 -4.84 -22.41 4.38
N ASP A 72 -4.50 -23.55 4.94
CA ASP A 72 -4.12 -23.66 6.37
C ASP A 72 -2.84 -22.85 6.66
N VAL A 73 -1.85 -22.93 5.77
CA VAL A 73 -0.60 -22.17 5.90
C VAL A 73 -0.86 -20.66 5.73
N ALA A 74 -1.71 -20.27 4.76
CA ALA A 74 -2.10 -18.89 4.59
C ALA A 74 -2.76 -18.33 5.86
N GLN A 75 -3.69 -19.09 6.44
CA GLN A 75 -4.40 -18.70 7.67
C GLN A 75 -3.47 -18.57 8.86
N GLU A 76 -2.53 -19.51 9.03
CA GLU A 76 -1.53 -19.45 10.09
C GLU A 76 -0.64 -18.22 9.96
N ASN A 77 -0.11 -17.96 8.74
CA ASN A 77 0.72 -16.81 8.45
C ASN A 77 -0.03 -15.48 8.64
N LEU A 78 -1.32 -15.40 8.26
CA LEU A 78 -2.16 -14.21 8.54
C LEU A 78 -2.36 -14.00 10.05
N ASN A 79 -2.49 -15.08 10.83
CA ASN A 79 -2.60 -14.98 12.28
C ASN A 79 -1.28 -14.50 12.91
N GLU A 80 -0.12 -14.92 12.39
CA GLU A 80 1.17 -14.37 12.79
C GLU A 80 1.30 -12.90 12.44
N TRP A 81 0.87 -12.52 11.24
CA TRP A 81 0.88 -11.13 10.78
C TRP A 81 -0.01 -10.22 11.64
N ARG A 82 -1.16 -10.72 12.12
CA ARG A 82 -1.99 -10.03 13.12
C ARG A 82 -1.28 -9.83 14.44
N ARG A 83 -0.53 -10.83 14.92
CA ARG A 83 0.27 -10.70 16.14
C ARG A 83 1.38 -9.67 15.97
N GLU A 84 2.06 -9.64 14.83
CA GLU A 84 3.04 -8.61 14.50
C GLU A 84 2.43 -7.20 14.42
N LEU A 85 1.23 -7.06 13.86
CA LEU A 85 0.50 -5.79 13.90
C LEU A 85 0.15 -5.39 15.34
N ASP A 86 -0.26 -6.33 16.18
CA ASP A 86 -0.55 -6.06 17.58
C ASP A 86 0.73 -5.62 18.33
N ALA A 87 1.86 -6.27 18.09
CA ALA A 87 3.16 -5.92 18.63
C ALA A 87 3.62 -4.51 18.18
N CYS A 88 3.39 -4.16 16.92
CA CYS A 88 3.69 -2.83 16.37
C CYS A 88 3.02 -1.69 17.18
N TYR A 89 1.77 -1.87 17.61
CA TYR A 89 1.04 -0.86 18.38
C TYR A 89 1.36 -0.88 19.89
N THR A 90 2.20 -1.80 20.34
CA THR A 90 2.69 -1.89 21.72
C THR A 90 4.20 -1.63 21.85
N GLY A 91 4.87 -1.28 20.74
CA GLY A 91 6.30 -0.96 20.75
C GLY A 91 7.20 -2.19 20.82
N SER A 92 6.76 -3.33 20.29
CA SER A 92 7.49 -4.60 20.33
C SER A 92 7.52 -5.35 18.99
N ALA A 93 7.39 -4.62 17.88
CA ALA A 93 7.45 -5.18 16.53
C ALA A 93 8.83 -5.81 16.24
N THR A 94 8.83 -6.97 15.61
CA THR A 94 10.06 -7.70 15.26
C THR A 94 10.28 -7.80 13.76
N HIS A 95 9.23 -7.78 12.97
CA HIS A 95 9.33 -7.83 11.51
C HIS A 95 9.73 -6.46 10.94
N PRO A 96 10.61 -6.39 9.91
CA PRO A 96 11.12 -5.10 9.39
C PRO A 96 10.02 -4.13 8.92
N ILE A 97 8.91 -4.63 8.36
CA ILE A 97 7.79 -3.80 7.90
C ILE A 97 7.03 -3.24 9.12
N THR A 98 6.74 -4.06 10.12
CA THR A 98 6.00 -3.61 11.31
C THR A 98 6.84 -2.73 12.20
N SER A 99 8.18 -2.91 12.26
CA SER A 99 9.09 -1.98 12.91
C SER A 99 9.09 -0.60 12.23
N ALA A 100 9.09 -0.55 10.89
CA ALA A 100 8.94 0.71 10.16
C ALA A 100 7.54 1.33 10.32
N LEU A 101 6.50 0.46 10.47
CA LEU A 101 5.14 0.91 10.75
C LEU A 101 5.03 1.51 12.16
N GLU A 102 5.72 0.96 13.14
CA GLU A 102 5.80 1.50 14.50
C GLU A 102 6.34 2.95 14.50
N GLU A 103 7.42 3.22 13.76
CA GLU A 103 7.94 4.59 13.56
C GLU A 103 6.92 5.48 12.83
N THR A 104 6.16 4.91 11.89
CA THR A 104 5.15 5.62 11.12
C THR A 104 3.96 6.04 12.01
N ILE A 105 3.40 5.13 12.80
CA ILE A 105 2.25 5.41 13.66
C ILE A 105 2.60 6.33 14.84
N ALA A 106 3.85 6.33 15.29
CA ALA A 106 4.34 7.30 16.27
C ALA A 106 4.29 8.75 15.74
N ARG A 107 4.34 8.93 14.42
CA ARG A 107 4.34 10.25 13.77
C ARG A 107 2.98 10.62 13.19
N PHE A 108 2.26 9.65 12.66
CA PHE A 108 0.95 9.80 12.03
C PHE A 108 -0.08 8.96 12.76
N PRO A 109 -1.18 9.55 13.28
CA PRO A 109 -2.14 8.82 14.13
C PRO A 109 -3.05 7.90 13.33
N ILE A 110 -2.48 6.90 12.67
CA ILE A 110 -3.22 5.94 11.85
C ILE A 110 -3.87 4.91 12.78
N PRO A 111 -5.21 4.76 12.75
CA PRO A 111 -5.90 3.78 13.57
C PRO A 111 -5.50 2.35 13.24
N LYS A 112 -5.18 1.53 14.26
CA LYS A 112 -4.89 0.10 14.13
C LYS A 112 -5.98 -0.67 13.36
N THR A 113 -7.23 -0.24 13.54
CA THR A 113 -8.39 -0.84 12.88
C THR A 113 -8.30 -0.81 11.35
N TYR A 114 -7.58 0.15 10.75
CA TYR A 114 -7.39 0.19 9.31
C TYR A 114 -6.54 -0.98 8.83
N PHE A 115 -5.41 -1.22 9.47
CA PHE A 115 -4.54 -2.35 9.12
C PHE A 115 -5.21 -3.70 9.41
N LYS A 116 -5.99 -3.81 10.49
CA LYS A 116 -6.80 -5.01 10.77
C LYS A 116 -7.80 -5.29 9.64
N ARG A 117 -8.55 -4.26 9.21
CA ARG A 117 -9.51 -4.40 8.11
C ARG A 117 -8.86 -4.74 6.77
N LEU A 118 -7.64 -4.26 6.54
CA LEU A 118 -6.87 -4.61 5.35
C LEU A 118 -6.53 -6.10 5.37
N ILE A 119 -6.04 -6.64 6.50
CA ILE A 119 -5.79 -8.08 6.65
C ILE A 119 -7.09 -8.89 6.48
N GLU A 120 -8.23 -8.43 7.06
CA GLU A 120 -9.54 -9.05 6.86
C GLU A 120 -9.94 -9.07 5.37
N GLY A 121 -9.64 -8.00 4.62
CA GLY A 121 -9.91 -7.95 3.18
C GLY A 121 -9.12 -8.97 2.38
N VAL A 122 -7.82 -9.09 2.67
CA VAL A 122 -6.95 -10.09 2.03
C VAL A 122 -7.38 -11.52 2.41
N GLU A 123 -7.81 -11.75 3.66
CA GLU A 123 -8.32 -13.04 4.11
C GLU A 123 -9.58 -13.47 3.34
N MET A 124 -10.40 -12.52 2.87
CA MET A 124 -11.57 -12.85 2.04
C MET A 124 -11.16 -13.55 0.74
N ASP A 125 -9.98 -13.26 0.19
CA ASP A 125 -9.48 -13.90 -1.04
C ASP A 125 -9.21 -15.41 -0.86
N LEU A 126 -9.06 -15.89 0.38
CA LEU A 126 -8.94 -17.33 0.67
C LEU A 126 -10.24 -18.11 0.49
N THR A 127 -11.39 -17.45 0.57
CA THR A 127 -12.69 -18.12 0.69
C THR A 127 -13.73 -17.64 -0.33
N HIS A 128 -13.47 -16.54 -1.03
CA HIS A 128 -14.45 -15.90 -1.92
C HIS A 128 -13.92 -15.75 -3.33
N ASP A 129 -14.34 -16.64 -4.23
CA ASP A 129 -14.10 -16.49 -5.68
C ASP A 129 -15.13 -15.57 -6.36
N ARG A 130 -16.28 -15.35 -5.71
CA ARG A 130 -17.43 -14.59 -6.24
C ARG A 130 -18.20 -13.90 -5.14
N TYR A 131 -18.77 -12.77 -5.48
CA TYR A 131 -19.67 -12.01 -4.60
C TYR A 131 -21.11 -12.12 -5.10
N SER A 132 -22.04 -12.53 -4.22
CA SER A 132 -23.45 -12.77 -4.56
C SER A 132 -24.24 -11.48 -4.73
N SER A 133 -23.79 -10.39 -4.10
CA SER A 133 -24.43 -9.09 -4.16
C SER A 133 -23.43 -7.97 -4.32
N PHE A 134 -23.91 -6.79 -4.74
CA PHE A 134 -23.08 -5.59 -4.76
C PHE A 134 -22.66 -5.17 -3.33
N GLU A 135 -23.47 -5.43 -2.33
CA GLU A 135 -23.17 -5.12 -0.93
C GLU A 135 -21.98 -5.95 -0.42
N ASP A 136 -21.94 -7.25 -0.75
CA ASP A 136 -20.81 -8.13 -0.43
C ASP A 136 -19.52 -7.64 -1.12
N LEU A 137 -19.62 -7.33 -2.42
CA LEU A 137 -18.50 -6.77 -3.20
C LEU A 137 -18.04 -5.42 -2.65
N TYR A 138 -18.98 -4.57 -2.23
CA TYR A 138 -18.67 -3.29 -1.59
C TYR A 138 -17.86 -3.51 -0.31
N GLY A 139 -18.28 -4.48 0.52
CA GLY A 139 -17.58 -4.84 1.75
C GLY A 139 -16.12 -5.27 1.51
N TYR A 140 -15.86 -6.00 0.44
CA TYR A 140 -14.51 -6.35 -0.02
C TYR A 140 -13.73 -5.12 -0.50
N CYS A 141 -14.28 -4.37 -1.46
CA CYS A 141 -13.64 -3.16 -2.00
C CYS A 141 -13.29 -2.15 -0.90
N TYR A 142 -14.16 -2.00 0.10
CA TYR A 142 -13.91 -1.16 1.25
C TYR A 142 -12.64 -1.58 2.00
N ARG A 143 -12.46 -2.89 2.26
CA ARG A 143 -11.33 -3.42 3.01
C ARG A 143 -10.02 -3.32 2.24
N VAL A 144 -10.01 -3.67 0.95
CA VAL A 144 -8.77 -3.74 0.17
C VAL A 144 -8.37 -2.42 -0.48
N ALA A 145 -9.28 -1.45 -0.63
CA ALA A 145 -8.99 -0.19 -1.32
C ALA A 145 -9.38 1.07 -0.54
N SER A 146 -10.61 1.16 0.02
CA SER A 146 -11.00 2.36 0.77
C SER A 146 -10.14 2.53 2.02
N ILE A 147 -9.79 1.45 2.71
CA ILE A 147 -8.88 1.48 3.86
C ILE A 147 -7.51 2.06 3.48
N VAL A 148 -6.97 1.73 2.31
CA VAL A 148 -5.72 2.32 1.81
C VAL A 148 -5.87 3.83 1.63
N GLY A 149 -6.98 4.28 1.05
CA GLY A 149 -7.31 5.70 0.94
C GLY A 149 -7.40 6.41 2.30
N LEU A 150 -8.04 5.77 3.27
CA LEU A 150 -8.15 6.28 4.65
C LEU A 150 -6.78 6.39 5.33
N ILE A 151 -5.90 5.40 5.17
CA ILE A 151 -4.51 5.48 5.65
C ILE A 151 -3.77 6.66 5.00
N CYS A 152 -3.93 6.85 3.69
CA CYS A 152 -3.29 7.96 2.97
C CYS A 152 -3.71 9.33 3.53
N ILE A 153 -4.98 9.55 3.80
CA ILE A 153 -5.44 10.85 4.33
C ILE A 153 -4.96 11.11 5.77
N GLU A 154 -4.78 10.08 6.61
CA GLU A 154 -4.16 10.25 7.93
C GLU A 154 -2.68 10.69 7.81
N ILE A 155 -1.97 10.23 6.77
CA ILE A 155 -0.59 10.63 6.51
C ILE A 155 -0.52 12.05 5.91
N PHE A 156 -1.41 12.38 4.97
CA PHE A 156 -1.42 13.69 4.31
C PHE A 156 -1.97 14.79 5.21
N GLY A 157 -2.85 14.44 6.13
CA GLY A 157 -3.68 15.35 6.90
C GLY A 157 -4.86 15.89 6.08
N TYR A 158 -5.93 16.23 6.76
CA TYR A 158 -7.13 16.80 6.13
C TYR A 158 -7.82 17.80 7.06
N ARG A 159 -8.61 18.71 6.48
CA ARG A 159 -9.32 19.77 7.23
C ARG A 159 -10.82 19.50 7.34
N SER A 160 -11.38 18.83 6.36
CA SER A 160 -12.83 18.58 6.31
C SER A 160 -13.14 17.12 6.64
N PRO A 161 -14.12 16.85 7.50
CA PRO A 161 -14.61 15.49 7.77
C PRO A 161 -15.06 14.76 6.49
N LEU A 162 -15.58 15.49 5.50
CA LEU A 162 -15.99 14.94 4.21
C LEU A 162 -14.84 14.30 3.42
N THR A 163 -13.58 14.59 3.77
CA THR A 163 -12.43 13.96 3.14
C THR A 163 -12.40 12.44 3.36
N ARG A 164 -12.92 11.97 4.50
CA ARG A 164 -13.00 10.53 4.79
C ARG A 164 -14.00 9.85 3.86
N ASP A 165 -15.20 10.42 3.70
CA ASP A 165 -16.22 9.90 2.79
C ASP A 165 -15.72 9.89 1.34
N TYR A 166 -14.98 10.95 0.96
CA TYR A 166 -14.36 11.03 -0.37
C TYR A 166 -13.29 9.93 -0.56
N ALA A 167 -12.41 9.73 0.39
CA ALA A 167 -11.36 8.72 0.34
C ALA A 167 -11.95 7.31 0.24
N GLU A 168 -13.01 7.04 1.00
CA GLU A 168 -13.74 5.77 0.97
C GLU A 168 -14.33 5.51 -0.41
N ARG A 169 -15.12 6.45 -0.95
CA ARG A 169 -15.77 6.32 -2.26
C ARG A 169 -14.76 6.22 -3.41
N LEU A 170 -13.66 6.95 -3.32
CA LEU A 170 -12.58 6.87 -4.31
C LEU A 170 -11.94 5.48 -4.30
N GLY A 171 -11.69 4.91 -3.12
CA GLY A 171 -11.18 3.55 -2.97
C GLY A 171 -12.09 2.52 -3.62
N ILE A 172 -13.42 2.58 -3.36
CA ILE A 172 -14.41 1.71 -4.00
C ILE A 172 -14.33 1.85 -5.53
N ALA A 173 -14.36 3.08 -6.05
CA ALA A 173 -14.34 3.33 -7.50
C ALA A 173 -13.07 2.78 -8.17
N LEU A 174 -11.91 2.94 -7.54
CA LEU A 174 -10.64 2.41 -8.03
C LEU A 174 -10.63 0.88 -8.04
N GLN A 175 -11.13 0.24 -6.98
CA GLN A 175 -11.16 -1.23 -6.91
C GLN A 175 -12.15 -1.83 -7.89
N LEU A 176 -13.32 -1.25 -8.07
CA LEU A 176 -14.26 -1.67 -9.12
C LEU A 176 -13.62 -1.54 -10.51
N THR A 177 -12.86 -0.48 -10.76
CA THR A 177 -12.11 -0.31 -12.01
C THR A 177 -11.04 -1.40 -12.19
N ASN A 178 -10.35 -1.79 -11.13
CA ASN A 178 -9.36 -2.88 -11.16
C ASN A 178 -10.01 -4.22 -11.47
N ILE A 179 -11.17 -4.51 -10.89
CA ILE A 179 -11.91 -5.76 -11.12
C ILE A 179 -12.41 -5.87 -12.56
N LEU A 180 -12.80 -4.74 -13.16
CA LEU A 180 -13.34 -4.71 -14.53
C LEU A 180 -12.28 -4.72 -15.62
N ARG A 181 -11.00 -4.51 -15.29
CA ARG A 181 -9.88 -4.46 -16.24
C ARG A 181 -9.27 -5.82 -16.47
#